data_a7dbda9862da28689818e808694b70d4
#
_entry.id   a7dbda9862da28689818e808694b70d4
#
_cell.length_a   1.000
_cell.length_b   1.000
_cell.length_c   1.000
_cell.angle_alpha   90.00
_cell.angle_beta   90.00
_cell.angle_gamma   90.00
#
_symmetry.space_group_name_H-M   'P 1'
#
loop_
_entity.id
_entity.type
_entity.pdbx_description
1 polymer ?
#
loop_
_entity_poly.entity_id
_entity_poly.type
_entity_poly.pdbx_seq_one_letter_code
_entity_poly.pdbx_strand_id
1 'polypeptide(L)'
;LAEQYLIRAEAYCQKNDFSKAGNDLSTLRKMRYKSGGTINVTKDNWLQTISDERLRELYMEGFRLHDLKRWHKGFERKPQANSQAEGSSLKIEADNPLFVWPIPQHELEAPGSEILPNESNR
;
A
#
# COMPACT_ATOMS: atom_id res chain seq x y z
N LEU A 1 -13.13 -10.41 6.96
CA LEU A 1 -13.15 -9.97 8.38
C LEU A 1 -11.85 -9.26 8.80
N ALA A 2 -10.67 -9.77 8.44
CA ALA A 2 -9.39 -9.18 8.78
C ALA A 2 -9.26 -7.72 8.28
N GLU A 3 -9.64 -7.47 7.03
CA GLU A 3 -9.63 -6.12 6.46
C GLU A 3 -10.46 -5.12 7.28
N GLN A 4 -11.59 -5.54 7.84
CA GLN A 4 -12.44 -4.68 8.67
C GLN A 4 -11.73 -4.19 9.94
N TYR A 5 -10.94 -5.08 10.59
CA TYR A 5 -10.09 -4.68 11.71
C TYR A 5 -9.03 -3.66 11.28
N LEU A 6 -8.41 -3.85 10.12
CA LEU A 6 -7.39 -2.95 9.59
C LEU A 6 -7.96 -1.58 9.21
N ILE A 7 -9.13 -1.54 8.57
CA ILE A 7 -9.84 -0.30 8.24
C ILE A 7 -10.21 0.45 9.52
N ARG A 8 -10.77 -0.25 10.52
CA ARG A 8 -11.18 0.36 11.77
C ARG A 8 -9.98 0.88 12.57
N ALA A 9 -8.89 0.10 12.64
CA ALA A 9 -7.65 0.53 13.28
C ALA A 9 -7.09 1.81 12.64
N GLU A 10 -7.08 1.88 11.32
CA GLU A 10 -6.64 3.09 10.61
C GLU A 10 -7.55 4.29 10.91
N ALA A 11 -8.87 4.08 10.90
CA ALA A 11 -9.83 5.12 11.26
C ALA A 11 -9.63 5.64 12.70
N TYR A 12 -9.31 4.76 13.65
CA TYR A 12 -8.95 5.15 15.00
C TYR A 12 -7.65 5.98 15.04
N CYS A 13 -6.63 5.58 14.26
CA CYS A 13 -5.40 6.36 14.15
C CYS A 13 -5.66 7.77 13.63
N GLN A 14 -6.49 7.92 12.60
CA GLN A 14 -6.88 9.22 12.04
C GLN A 14 -7.62 10.10 13.05
N LYS A 15 -8.30 9.49 14.03
CA LYS A 15 -8.96 10.17 15.14
C LYS A 15 -8.06 10.35 16.37
N ASN A 16 -6.77 10.01 16.26
CA ASN A 16 -5.80 10.01 17.37
C ASN A 16 -6.16 9.03 18.53
N ASP A 17 -7.01 8.04 18.29
CA ASP A 17 -7.34 6.99 19.27
C ASP A 17 -6.42 5.76 19.06
N PHE A 18 -5.14 5.95 19.35
CA PHE A 18 -4.12 4.94 19.14
C PHE A 18 -4.30 3.70 20.01
N SER A 19 -4.95 3.85 21.16
CA SER A 19 -5.26 2.73 22.05
C SER A 19 -6.22 1.74 21.39
N LYS A 20 -7.33 2.23 20.84
CA LYS A 20 -8.29 1.37 20.14
C LYS A 20 -7.69 0.77 18.87
N ALA A 21 -6.88 1.54 18.13
CA ALA A 21 -6.15 1.03 16.98
C ALA A 21 -5.23 -0.13 17.37
N GLY A 22 -4.44 0.02 18.43
CA GLY A 22 -3.57 -1.02 18.95
C GLY A 22 -4.33 -2.27 19.40
N ASN A 23 -5.51 -2.11 20.00
CA ASN A 23 -6.37 -3.23 20.40
C ASN A 23 -6.86 -4.03 19.17
N ASP A 24 -7.31 -3.37 18.11
CA ASP A 24 -7.77 -4.03 16.89
C ASP A 24 -6.63 -4.81 16.21
N LEU A 25 -5.46 -4.18 16.07
CA LEU A 25 -4.30 -4.85 15.48
C LEU A 25 -3.80 -6.01 16.34
N SER A 26 -3.80 -5.83 17.68
CA SER A 26 -3.43 -6.90 18.60
C SER A 26 -4.39 -8.07 18.55
N THR A 27 -5.69 -7.80 18.39
CA THR A 27 -6.70 -8.83 18.22
C THR A 27 -6.44 -9.63 16.96
N LEU A 28 -6.20 -8.96 15.84
CA LEU A 28 -5.88 -9.61 14.56
C LEU A 28 -4.62 -10.46 14.67
N ARG A 29 -3.53 -9.94 15.25
CA ARG A 29 -2.27 -10.67 15.44
C ARG A 29 -2.41 -11.92 16.31
N LYS A 30 -3.15 -11.83 17.40
CA LYS A 30 -3.39 -12.99 18.28
C LYS A 30 -4.06 -14.14 17.56
N MET A 31 -4.84 -13.86 16.53
CA MET A 31 -5.46 -14.88 15.68
C MET A 31 -4.49 -15.52 14.68
N ARG A 32 -3.34 -14.90 14.42
CA ARG A 32 -2.33 -15.36 13.44
C ARG A 32 -1.10 -16.00 14.07
N TYR A 33 -0.74 -15.60 15.28
CA TYR A 33 0.48 -16.03 15.95
C TYR A 33 0.16 -16.79 17.24
N LYS A 34 0.92 -17.87 17.50
CA LYS A 34 0.79 -18.68 18.71
C LYS A 34 1.22 -17.94 19.97
N SER A 35 2.14 -16.99 19.86
CA SER A 35 2.67 -16.22 20.98
C SER A 35 2.93 -14.78 20.55
N GLY A 36 2.83 -13.86 21.49
CA GLY A 36 2.97 -12.43 21.24
C GLY A 36 1.70 -11.82 20.62
N GLY A 37 1.85 -10.73 19.92
CA GLY A 37 0.75 -10.11 19.20
C GLY A 37 0.22 -8.83 19.80
N THR A 38 0.81 -8.32 20.86
CA THR A 38 0.51 -6.95 21.33
C THR A 38 1.21 -5.95 20.44
N ILE A 39 0.47 -5.00 19.91
CA ILE A 39 0.98 -3.91 19.08
C ILE A 39 0.77 -2.60 19.84
N ASN A 40 1.85 -1.86 20.00
CA ASN A 40 1.78 -0.50 20.53
C ASN A 40 1.76 0.50 19.37
N VAL A 41 0.64 1.20 19.22
CA VAL A 41 0.44 2.21 18.18
C VAL A 41 0.58 3.60 18.82
N THR A 42 1.36 4.44 18.17
CA THR A 42 1.60 5.82 18.58
C THR A 42 1.39 6.77 17.41
N LYS A 43 1.37 8.07 17.69
CA LYS A 43 1.29 9.11 16.66
C LYS A 43 2.41 8.98 15.62
N ASP A 44 3.60 8.57 16.05
CA ASP A 44 4.78 8.56 15.17
C ASP A 44 4.90 7.28 14.34
N ASN A 45 4.31 6.16 14.82
CA ASN A 45 4.48 4.86 14.16
C ASN A 45 3.23 4.31 13.49
N TRP A 46 2.06 4.94 13.67
CA TRP A 46 0.79 4.33 13.28
C TRP A 46 0.70 3.99 11.79
N LEU A 47 1.16 4.89 10.92
CA LEU A 47 1.06 4.68 9.48
C LEU A 47 1.94 3.53 9.01
N GLN A 48 3.17 3.44 9.54
CA GLN A 48 4.05 2.31 9.24
C GLN A 48 3.49 1.00 9.79
N THR A 49 2.98 1.02 11.01
CA THR A 49 2.37 -0.16 11.66
C THR A 49 1.16 -0.66 10.87
N ILE A 50 0.23 0.19 10.49
CA ILE A 50 -0.93 -0.17 9.65
C ILE A 50 -0.46 -0.69 8.27
N SER A 51 0.49 -0.01 7.65
CA SER A 51 1.04 -0.40 6.34
C SER A 51 1.63 -1.81 6.37
N ASP A 52 2.37 -2.14 7.43
CA ASP A 52 3.00 -3.46 7.59
C ASP A 52 1.97 -4.56 7.89
N GLU A 53 0.97 -4.27 8.71
CA GLU A 53 -0.10 -5.25 9.00
C GLU A 53 -0.96 -5.50 7.76
N ARG A 54 -1.32 -4.46 7.01
CA ARG A 54 -2.05 -4.62 5.75
C ARG A 54 -1.25 -5.40 4.72
N LEU A 55 0.06 -5.16 4.61
CA LEU A 55 0.93 -5.92 3.71
C LEU A 55 0.97 -7.41 4.06
N ARG A 56 1.03 -7.76 5.35
CA ARG A 56 1.05 -9.16 5.80
C ARG A 56 -0.29 -9.86 5.61
N GLU A 57 -1.37 -9.18 5.97
CA GLU A 57 -2.71 -9.77 6.03
C GLU A 57 -3.37 -9.85 4.65
N LEU A 58 -3.10 -8.86 3.78
CA LEU A 58 -3.72 -8.72 2.46
C LEU A 58 -2.72 -8.98 1.32
N TYR A 59 -1.67 -9.78 1.60
CA TYR A 59 -0.67 -10.14 0.61
C TYR A 59 -1.30 -10.84 -0.59
N MET A 60 -0.96 -10.41 -1.80
CA MET A 60 -1.48 -10.92 -3.07
C MET A 60 -2.98 -10.66 -3.34
N GLU A 61 -3.64 -9.84 -2.52
CA GLU A 61 -5.06 -9.49 -2.71
C GLU A 61 -5.29 -8.19 -3.51
N GLY A 62 -4.24 -7.60 -4.07
CA GLY A 62 -4.33 -6.41 -4.94
C GLY A 62 -4.43 -5.06 -4.23
N PHE A 63 -4.45 -5.01 -2.91
CA PHE A 63 -4.65 -3.76 -2.15
C PHE A 63 -3.41 -2.84 -2.10
N ARG A 64 -2.20 -3.41 -2.24
CA ARG A 64 -0.96 -2.68 -1.93
C ARG A 64 -0.76 -1.41 -2.74
N LEU A 65 -1.03 -1.44 -4.03
CA LEU A 65 -0.88 -0.27 -4.91
C LEU A 65 -1.80 0.88 -4.46
N HIS A 66 -3.05 0.56 -4.16
CA HIS A 66 -4.03 1.54 -3.69
C HIS A 66 -3.66 2.13 -2.33
N ASP A 67 -3.16 1.30 -1.42
CA ASP A 67 -2.69 1.74 -0.11
C ASP A 67 -1.51 2.71 -0.24
N LEU A 68 -0.51 2.38 -1.05
CA LEU A 68 0.64 3.26 -1.27
C LEU A 68 0.24 4.61 -1.87
N LYS A 69 -0.66 4.61 -2.85
CA LYS A 69 -1.18 5.85 -3.45
C LYS A 69 -1.90 6.72 -2.43
N ARG A 70 -2.86 6.18 -1.70
CA ARG A 70 -3.67 6.97 -0.74
C ARG A 70 -2.87 7.46 0.48
N TRP A 71 -1.75 6.80 0.80
CA TRP A 71 -0.83 7.23 1.85
C TRP A 71 0.33 8.09 1.35
N HIS A 72 0.40 8.36 0.04
CA HIS A 72 1.53 9.07 -0.57
C HIS A 72 2.87 8.43 -0.21
N LYS A 73 2.96 7.11 -0.32
CA LYS A 73 4.17 6.33 -0.01
C LYS A 73 4.75 5.67 -1.25
N GLY A 74 6.06 5.76 -1.37
CA GLY A 74 6.83 4.94 -2.29
C GLY A 74 7.09 3.53 -1.74
N PHE A 75 7.89 2.77 -2.44
CA PHE A 75 8.40 1.48 -1.98
C PHE A 75 9.79 1.21 -2.52
N GLU A 76 10.50 0.32 -1.84
CA GLU A 76 11.78 -0.21 -2.27
C GLU A 76 11.77 -1.73 -2.12
N ARG A 77 12.17 -2.42 -3.19
CA ARG A 77 12.30 -3.88 -3.22
C ARG A 77 13.75 -4.28 -3.01
N LYS A 78 13.97 -5.36 -2.30
CA LYS A 78 15.30 -5.96 -2.22
C LYS A 78 15.63 -6.64 -3.55
N PRO A 79 16.88 -6.54 -4.03
CA PRO A 79 17.33 -7.29 -5.21
C PRO A 79 17.13 -8.79 -4.99
N GLN A 80 16.61 -9.47 -6.00
CA GLN A 80 16.54 -10.93 -6.04
C GLN A 80 17.40 -11.41 -7.20
N ALA A 81 18.38 -12.27 -6.91
CA ALA A 81 19.47 -12.62 -7.81
C ALA A 81 19.05 -13.16 -9.20
N ASN A 82 17.83 -13.68 -9.36
CA ASN A 82 17.42 -14.36 -10.59
C ASN A 82 16.08 -13.88 -11.19
N SER A 83 15.49 -12.80 -10.66
CA SER A 83 14.14 -12.38 -11.08
C SER A 83 14.05 -10.92 -11.48
N GLN A 84 15.17 -10.23 -11.55
CA GLN A 84 15.17 -8.82 -11.89
C GLN A 84 15.24 -8.68 -13.41
N ALA A 85 14.16 -8.20 -14.02
CA ALA A 85 14.20 -7.80 -15.42
C ALA A 85 15.21 -6.65 -15.61
N GLU A 86 16.05 -6.73 -16.63
CA GLU A 86 16.99 -5.69 -16.98
C GLU A 86 16.27 -4.35 -17.14
N GLY A 87 16.80 -3.29 -16.50
CA GLY A 87 16.19 -1.95 -16.50
C GLY A 87 15.02 -1.75 -15.54
N SER A 88 14.63 -2.76 -14.75
CA SER A 88 13.58 -2.58 -13.75
C SER A 88 14.06 -1.74 -12.56
N SER A 89 13.25 -0.77 -12.15
CA SER A 89 13.51 0.00 -10.93
C SER A 89 13.10 -0.80 -9.69
N LEU A 90 14.00 -0.88 -8.71
CA LEU A 90 13.70 -1.47 -7.40
C LEU A 90 13.02 -0.47 -6.47
N LYS A 91 13.12 0.82 -6.77
CA LYS A 91 12.60 1.88 -5.95
C LYS A 91 11.66 2.77 -6.75
N ILE A 92 10.48 3.00 -6.21
CA ILE A 92 9.52 3.98 -6.71
C ILE A 92 9.24 4.96 -5.59
N GLU A 93 9.52 6.23 -5.84
CA GLU A 93 9.28 7.30 -4.87
C GLU A 93 7.79 7.55 -4.68
N ALA A 94 7.44 8.21 -3.57
CA ALA A 94 6.07 8.64 -3.32
C ALA A 94 5.55 9.53 -4.47
N ASP A 95 4.28 9.38 -4.79
CA ASP A 95 3.59 10.17 -5.82
C ASP A 95 4.22 10.09 -7.23
N ASN A 96 5.03 9.06 -7.48
CA ASN A 96 5.61 8.85 -8.80
C ASN A 96 4.50 8.63 -9.85
N PRO A 97 4.59 9.23 -11.06
CA PRO A 97 3.62 9.02 -12.14
C PRO A 97 3.33 7.55 -12.46
N LEU A 98 4.29 6.65 -12.27
CA LEU A 98 4.13 5.20 -12.46
C LEU A 98 3.08 4.55 -11.53
N PHE A 99 2.59 5.24 -10.51
CA PHE A 99 1.43 4.79 -9.73
C PHE A 99 0.10 4.96 -10.47
N VAL A 100 0.09 5.62 -11.62
CA VAL A 100 -1.06 5.76 -12.51
C VAL A 100 -0.76 4.98 -13.78
N TRP A 101 -1.71 4.15 -14.22
CA TRP A 101 -1.55 3.42 -15.49
C TRP A 101 -1.46 4.38 -16.65
N PRO A 102 -0.57 4.15 -17.63
CA PRO A 102 -0.55 4.93 -18.86
C PRO A 102 -1.86 4.69 -19.63
N ILE A 103 -2.29 5.70 -20.35
CA ILE A 103 -3.40 5.54 -21.28
C ILE A 103 -2.92 4.65 -22.43
N PRO A 104 -3.68 3.60 -22.80
CA PRO A 104 -3.26 2.69 -23.87
C PRO A 104 -3.01 3.44 -25.20
N GLN A 105 -1.95 3.09 -25.90
CA GLN A 105 -1.53 3.78 -27.14
C GLN A 105 -2.65 3.80 -28.18
N HIS A 106 -3.40 2.70 -28.31
CA HIS A 106 -4.49 2.62 -29.28
C HIS A 106 -5.65 3.59 -29.00
N GLU A 107 -5.83 4.02 -27.74
CA GLU A 107 -6.81 5.05 -27.41
C GLU A 107 -6.31 6.45 -27.78
N LEU A 108 -5.02 6.70 -27.61
CA LEU A 108 -4.40 7.97 -28.00
C LEU A 108 -4.37 8.18 -29.51
N GLU A 109 -4.20 7.10 -30.27
CA GLU A 109 -4.06 7.10 -31.73
C GLU A 109 -5.37 6.81 -32.48
N ALA A 110 -6.47 6.61 -31.76
CA ALA A 110 -7.76 6.33 -32.37
C ALA A 110 -8.21 7.51 -33.28
N PRO A 111 -8.78 7.24 -34.47
CA PRO A 111 -9.27 8.29 -35.35
C PRO A 111 -10.25 9.22 -34.65
N GLY A 112 -9.95 10.52 -34.59
CA GLY A 112 -10.78 11.51 -33.91
C GLY A 112 -10.61 11.55 -32.39
N SER A 113 -9.60 10.88 -31.84
CA SER A 113 -9.32 10.94 -30.40
C SER A 113 -8.85 12.34 -29.99
N GLU A 114 -9.48 12.88 -28.94
CA GLU A 114 -9.07 14.09 -28.26
C GLU A 114 -8.40 13.79 -26.91
N ILE A 115 -8.11 12.51 -26.64
CA ILE A 115 -7.48 12.04 -25.40
C ILE A 115 -6.01 12.44 -25.39
N LEU A 116 -5.58 13.13 -24.34
CA LEU A 116 -4.18 13.50 -24.14
C LEU A 116 -3.47 12.45 -23.28
N PRO A 117 -2.17 12.17 -23.55
CA PRO A 117 -1.38 11.28 -22.73
C PRO A 117 -1.28 11.81 -21.29
N ASN A 118 -1.31 10.91 -20.31
CA ASN A 118 -1.03 11.26 -18.92
C ASN A 118 0.48 11.24 -18.63
N GLU A 119 0.86 11.59 -17.40
CA GLU A 119 2.28 11.64 -17.02
C GLU A 119 3.00 10.30 -17.11
N SER A 120 2.27 9.18 -17.03
CA SER A 120 2.85 7.81 -17.16
C SER A 120 3.11 7.39 -18.62
N ASN A 121 2.64 8.14 -19.59
CA ASN A 121 2.88 7.88 -21.01
C ASN A 121 4.23 8.41 -21.51
N ARG A 122 5.00 9.05 -20.63
CA ARG A 122 6.29 9.67 -20.96
C ARG A 122 7.44 8.72 -20.87
#